data_005cc40ea5e4d8e6956a938e39f53b22
#
_entry.id   005cc40ea5e4d8e6956a938e39f53b22
#
_cell.length_a   1.000
_cell.length_b   1.000
_cell.length_c   1.000
_cell.angle_alpha   90.00
_cell.angle_beta   90.00
_cell.angle_gamma   90.00
#
_symmetry.space_group_name_H-M   'P 1'
#
loop_
_entity.id
_entity.type
_entity.pdbx_description
1 polymer ?
#
loop_
_entity_poly.entity_id
_entity_poly.type
_entity_poly.pdbx_seq_one_letter_code
_entity_poly.pdbx_strand_id
1 'polypeptide(L)'
;MQISTGSPARSAAVFASSQRGLRLRAATLAMLCAASVGCATTMALPNERDVRRLAEVSAVAGPQVTSFHYLSLSSYEPIGDSDVLVFTSPRSAWLLHLYGPCRDLDFGAFIGLTSSFGRVSIGFDKVIVRDNPIACPIQQIRPVDTAVLKRAERERKLQAEPASGQAPAGGKPSG
;
A
#
# COMPACT_ATOMS: atom_id res chain seq x y z
N MET A 1 -35.85 25.22 -34.60
CA MET A 1 -37.24 25.49 -34.36
C MET A 1 -37.55 25.20 -32.88
N GLN A 2 -37.79 26.32 -32.12
CA GLN A 2 -38.56 26.44 -30.89
C GLN A 2 -38.03 25.72 -29.65
N ILE A 3 -37.26 26.31 -28.71
CA ILE A 3 -37.68 27.26 -27.64
C ILE A 3 -38.86 26.76 -26.82
N SER A 4 -38.59 26.40 -25.56
CA SER A 4 -39.55 26.65 -24.48
C SER A 4 -38.80 26.80 -23.13
N THR A 5 -38.73 28.04 -22.73
CA THR A 5 -38.49 28.62 -21.40
C THR A 5 -39.63 28.28 -20.46
N GLY A 6 -39.35 28.05 -19.21
CA GLY A 6 -40.33 27.89 -18.15
C GLY A 6 -39.73 28.03 -16.74
N SER A 7 -39.54 29.28 -16.30
CA SER A 7 -39.50 29.63 -14.88
C SER A 7 -40.87 30.15 -14.48
N PRO A 8 -41.35 29.85 -13.27
CA PRO A 8 -41.54 30.91 -12.28
C PRO A 8 -41.31 30.47 -10.83
N ALA A 9 -40.56 31.25 -10.05
CA ALA A 9 -41.07 32.28 -9.13
C ALA A 9 -41.76 31.82 -7.85
N ARG A 10 -41.10 32.10 -6.73
CA ARG A 10 -41.58 32.65 -5.46
C ARG A 10 -42.69 31.95 -4.69
N SER A 11 -42.35 31.53 -3.47
CA SER A 11 -43.18 31.90 -2.30
C SER A 11 -42.30 31.89 -1.04
N ALA A 12 -42.07 33.06 -0.54
CA ALA A 12 -41.63 33.35 0.80
C ALA A 12 -42.85 33.15 1.73
N ALA A 13 -42.68 32.31 2.77
CA ALA A 13 -43.60 32.29 3.90
C ALA A 13 -42.80 32.52 5.16
N VAL A 14 -42.99 33.70 5.68
CA VAL A 14 -42.61 34.19 7.00
C VAL A 14 -43.34 33.36 8.05
N PHE A 15 -42.58 32.70 8.94
CA PHE A 15 -43.12 32.29 10.24
C PHE A 15 -42.17 32.81 11.33
N ALA A 16 -42.49 34.01 11.75
CA ALA A 16 -42.09 34.53 13.05
C ALA A 16 -43.12 34.10 14.06
N SER A 17 -42.74 33.32 15.08
CA SER A 17 -43.24 33.56 16.43
C SER A 17 -42.82 32.46 17.39
N SER A 18 -42.47 32.90 18.57
CA SER A 18 -42.46 32.20 19.89
C SER A 18 -41.20 31.49 20.30
N GLN A 19 -40.15 32.28 20.55
CA GLN A 19 -39.05 31.90 21.42
C GLN A 19 -39.29 32.34 22.88
N ARG A 20 -40.24 31.73 23.58
CA ARG A 20 -40.35 31.87 25.04
C ARG A 20 -40.92 30.59 25.63
N GLY A 21 -40.14 29.61 25.90
CA GLY A 21 -40.61 28.39 26.60
C GLY A 21 -39.71 27.18 26.52
N LEU A 22 -38.56 27.27 25.88
CA LEU A 22 -37.72 26.09 25.63
C LEU A 22 -36.33 26.17 26.29
N ARG A 23 -36.18 27.00 27.36
CA ARG A 23 -34.86 27.14 28.03
C ARG A 23 -34.67 26.23 29.25
N LEU A 24 -35.62 25.39 29.60
CA LEU A 24 -35.53 24.54 30.81
C LEU A 24 -35.52 23.01 30.54
N ARG A 25 -35.52 22.58 29.27
CA ARG A 25 -35.48 21.13 28.95
C ARG A 25 -34.26 20.70 28.17
N ALA A 26 -33.33 21.61 27.89
CA ALA A 26 -32.12 21.33 27.13
C ALA A 26 -30.90 20.90 27.95
N ALA A 27 -31.02 20.90 29.29
CA ALA A 27 -29.88 20.57 30.17
C ALA A 27 -29.77 19.09 30.55
N THR A 28 -30.75 18.25 30.21
CA THR A 28 -30.75 16.82 30.63
C THR A 28 -30.50 15.84 29.46
N LEU A 29 -30.43 16.31 28.22
CA LEU A 29 -30.17 15.43 27.07
C LEU A 29 -28.69 15.41 26.60
N ALA A 30 -27.82 16.25 27.17
CA ALA A 30 -26.43 16.36 26.78
C ALA A 30 -25.49 15.35 27.48
N MET A 31 -25.99 14.50 28.36
CA MET A 31 -25.14 13.60 29.17
C MET A 31 -25.26 12.11 28.82
N LEU A 32 -25.93 11.77 27.71
CA LEU A 32 -26.09 10.35 27.30
C LEU A 32 -25.35 9.97 26.02
N CYS A 33 -24.57 10.88 25.41
CA CYS A 33 -23.82 10.59 24.17
C CYS A 33 -22.33 10.28 24.36
N ALA A 34 -21.85 10.04 25.60
CA ALA A 34 -20.42 9.86 25.88
C ALA A 34 -19.99 8.39 26.06
N ALA A 35 -20.76 7.40 25.64
CA ALA A 35 -20.42 5.99 25.83
C ALA A 35 -20.50 5.13 24.56
N SER A 36 -20.35 5.71 23.38
CA SER A 36 -20.00 4.94 22.19
C SER A 36 -18.46 4.94 22.04
N VAL A 37 -17.78 4.20 22.93
CA VAL A 37 -16.43 3.71 22.64
C VAL A 37 -16.59 2.75 21.47
N GLY A 38 -16.52 3.29 20.25
CA GLY A 38 -16.44 2.50 19.04
C GLY A 38 -15.28 1.54 19.20
N CYS A 39 -15.54 0.24 19.02
CA CYS A 39 -14.50 -0.72 18.73
C CYS A 39 -13.78 -0.22 17.47
N ALA A 40 -12.75 0.59 17.64
CA ALA A 40 -11.77 0.83 16.62
C ALA A 40 -11.15 -0.55 16.36
N THR A 41 -11.59 -1.22 15.33
CA THR A 41 -10.86 -2.32 14.72
C THR A 41 -9.48 -1.73 14.44
N THR A 42 -8.50 -2.11 15.22
CA THR A 42 -7.11 -1.74 15.04
C THR A 42 -6.68 -2.45 13.77
N MET A 43 -6.93 -1.82 12.61
CA MET A 43 -6.25 -2.20 11.38
C MET A 43 -4.78 -1.95 11.68
N ALA A 44 -3.99 -3.02 11.69
CA ALA A 44 -2.55 -2.91 11.83
C ALA A 44 -2.08 -1.89 10.77
N LEU A 45 -1.49 -0.80 11.23
CA LEU A 45 -0.94 0.20 10.32
C LEU A 45 0.15 -0.49 9.50
N PRO A 46 0.16 -0.29 8.16
CA PRO A 46 1.22 -0.82 7.32
C PRO A 46 2.58 -0.41 7.87
N ASN A 47 3.52 -1.32 7.90
CA ASN A 47 4.88 -1.01 8.33
C ASN A 47 5.45 0.08 7.40
N GLU A 48 5.95 1.17 7.97
CA GLU A 48 6.49 2.30 7.20
C GLU A 48 7.60 1.88 6.22
N ARG A 49 8.37 0.85 6.58
CA ARG A 49 9.40 0.28 5.70
C ARG A 49 8.79 -0.32 4.44
N ASP A 50 7.71 -1.07 4.59
CA ASP A 50 7.04 -1.75 3.48
C ASP A 50 6.36 -0.75 2.57
N VAL A 51 5.70 0.27 3.14
CA VAL A 51 5.11 1.37 2.37
C VAL A 51 6.16 2.07 1.52
N ARG A 52 7.32 2.40 2.11
CA ARG A 52 8.42 3.03 1.39
C ARG A 52 9.00 2.09 0.32
N ARG A 53 9.21 0.82 0.66
CA ARG A 53 9.75 -0.17 -0.29
C ARG A 53 8.81 -0.39 -1.47
N LEU A 54 7.51 -0.51 -1.21
CA LEU A 54 6.50 -0.62 -2.25
C LEU A 54 6.49 0.61 -3.17
N ALA A 55 6.62 1.81 -2.61
CA ALA A 55 6.71 3.04 -3.40
C ALA A 55 7.95 3.05 -4.31
N GLU A 56 9.12 2.64 -3.80
CA GLU A 56 10.36 2.53 -4.58
C GLU A 56 10.22 1.56 -5.75
N VAL A 57 9.74 0.35 -5.50
CA VAL A 57 9.55 -0.68 -6.53
C VAL A 57 8.48 -0.25 -7.53
N SER A 58 7.38 0.33 -7.05
CA SER A 58 6.28 0.80 -7.90
C SER A 58 6.68 1.93 -8.84
N ALA A 59 7.62 2.79 -8.42
CA ALA A 59 8.12 3.90 -9.24
C ALA A 59 8.89 3.42 -10.49
N VAL A 60 9.47 2.23 -10.44
CA VAL A 60 10.23 1.63 -11.56
C VAL A 60 9.49 0.46 -12.21
N ALA A 61 8.29 0.16 -11.75
CA ALA A 61 7.44 -0.87 -12.33
C ALA A 61 6.70 -0.33 -13.56
N GLY A 62 6.69 -1.13 -14.61
CA GLY A 62 5.96 -0.84 -15.84
C GLY A 62 4.44 -0.98 -15.71
N PRO A 63 3.70 -0.86 -16.81
CA PRO A 63 2.25 -1.06 -16.82
C PRO A 63 1.89 -2.49 -16.44
N GLN A 64 0.66 -2.67 -15.95
CA GLN A 64 0.13 -3.99 -15.64
C GLN A 64 0.07 -4.88 -16.87
N VAL A 65 0.47 -6.14 -16.69
CA VAL A 65 0.34 -7.19 -17.70
C VAL A 65 -0.54 -8.31 -17.19
N THR A 66 -1.13 -9.10 -18.08
CA THR A 66 -2.01 -10.21 -17.71
C THR A 66 -1.27 -11.47 -17.27
N SER A 67 -0.04 -11.64 -17.74
CA SER A 67 0.77 -12.83 -17.44
C SER A 67 2.24 -12.61 -17.78
N PHE A 68 3.12 -13.48 -17.27
CA PHE A 68 4.53 -13.53 -17.66
C PHE A 68 5.04 -14.98 -17.79
N HIS A 69 6.12 -15.14 -18.51
CA HIS A 69 6.82 -16.43 -18.64
C HIS A 69 7.51 -16.80 -17.33
N TYR A 70 7.27 -18.01 -16.86
CA TYR A 70 7.80 -18.53 -15.61
C TYR A 70 8.40 -19.92 -15.81
N LEU A 71 9.67 -20.05 -15.55
CA LEU A 71 10.37 -21.35 -15.53
C LEU A 71 10.73 -21.72 -14.10
N SER A 72 11.27 -20.77 -13.36
CA SER A 72 11.66 -20.96 -11.96
C SER A 72 11.71 -19.64 -11.23
N LEU A 73 11.64 -19.70 -9.92
CA LEU A 73 11.84 -18.57 -9.01
C LEU A 73 13.32 -18.54 -8.62
N SER A 74 14.02 -17.43 -8.96
CA SER A 74 15.42 -17.23 -8.57
C SER A 74 15.53 -16.67 -7.16
N SER A 75 14.70 -15.68 -6.85
CA SER A 75 14.59 -15.07 -5.52
C SER A 75 13.28 -14.29 -5.41
N TYR A 76 12.96 -13.87 -4.21
CA TYR A 76 11.78 -13.05 -3.95
C TYR A 76 12.03 -12.14 -2.75
N GLU A 77 11.24 -11.09 -2.65
CA GLU A 77 11.23 -10.12 -1.57
C GLU A 77 9.77 -9.80 -1.23
N PRO A 78 9.26 -10.24 -0.06
CA PRO A 78 7.96 -9.80 0.42
C PRO A 78 7.99 -8.30 0.73
N ILE A 79 6.88 -7.62 0.44
CA ILE A 79 6.69 -6.19 0.74
C ILE A 79 5.35 -6.07 1.47
N GLY A 80 5.39 -6.18 2.78
CA GLY A 80 4.19 -6.32 3.59
C GLY A 80 3.48 -7.65 3.34
N ASP A 81 2.19 -7.68 3.61
CA ASP A 81 1.36 -8.89 3.56
C ASP A 81 0.62 -9.09 2.22
N SER A 82 0.73 -8.14 1.30
CA SER A 82 -0.07 -8.14 0.07
C SER A 82 0.73 -7.96 -1.21
N ASP A 83 2.02 -7.66 -1.11
CA ASP A 83 2.87 -7.43 -2.26
C ASP A 83 4.15 -8.28 -2.20
N VAL A 84 4.59 -8.77 -3.34
CA VAL A 84 5.84 -9.52 -3.45
C VAL A 84 6.57 -9.20 -4.74
N LEU A 85 7.84 -8.87 -4.61
CA LEU A 85 8.74 -8.73 -5.74
C LEU A 85 9.38 -10.09 -6.02
N VAL A 86 9.13 -10.66 -7.17
CA VAL A 86 9.67 -11.96 -7.59
C VAL A 86 10.69 -11.79 -8.70
N PHE A 87 11.79 -12.51 -8.62
CA PHE A 87 12.84 -12.54 -9.62
C PHE A 87 12.84 -13.90 -10.33
N THR A 88 12.60 -13.90 -11.62
CA THR A 88 12.69 -15.09 -12.46
C THR A 88 14.08 -15.25 -13.09
N SER A 89 14.84 -14.16 -13.12
CA SER A 89 16.24 -14.13 -13.52
C SER A 89 16.92 -12.86 -12.94
N PRO A 90 18.26 -12.72 -13.04
CA PRO A 90 18.94 -11.50 -12.58
C PRO A 90 18.50 -10.20 -13.27
N ARG A 91 17.84 -10.31 -14.42
CA ARG A 91 17.36 -9.18 -15.24
C ARG A 91 15.85 -9.08 -15.34
N SER A 92 15.12 -10.04 -14.82
CA SER A 92 13.65 -10.09 -14.92
C SER A 92 13.04 -10.18 -13.55
N ALA A 93 12.31 -9.16 -13.17
CA ALA A 93 11.55 -9.11 -11.92
C ALA A 93 10.11 -8.67 -12.19
N TRP A 94 9.24 -9.07 -11.29
CA TRP A 94 7.81 -8.84 -11.36
C TRP A 94 7.28 -8.45 -9.99
N LEU A 95 6.60 -7.32 -9.91
CA LEU A 95 5.84 -6.94 -8.74
C LEU A 95 4.47 -7.59 -8.84
N LEU A 96 4.17 -8.46 -7.90
CA LEU A 96 2.88 -9.12 -7.77
C LEU A 96 2.12 -8.46 -6.63
N HIS A 97 0.89 -8.05 -6.89
CA HIS A 97 -0.07 -7.66 -5.85
C HIS A 97 -1.07 -8.79 -5.66
N LEU A 98 -1.29 -9.19 -4.41
CA LEU A 98 -2.12 -10.32 -4.04
C LEU A 98 -3.51 -9.86 -3.63
N TYR A 99 -4.49 -10.74 -3.75
CA TYR A 99 -5.85 -10.46 -3.30
C TYR A 99 -5.96 -10.64 -1.79
N GLY A 100 -5.96 -9.50 -1.07
CA GLY A 100 -6.01 -9.45 0.39
C GLY A 100 -4.68 -9.82 1.06
N PRO A 101 -4.64 -9.74 2.40
CA PRO A 101 -3.44 -10.08 3.16
C PRO A 101 -3.13 -11.58 3.04
N CYS A 102 -1.91 -11.88 2.63
CA CYS A 102 -1.37 -13.22 2.53
C CYS A 102 -0.62 -13.56 3.82
N ARG A 103 -1.20 -14.39 4.65
CA ARG A 103 -0.59 -14.77 5.92
C ARG A 103 0.80 -15.33 5.72
N ASP A 104 1.69 -14.99 6.64
CA ASP A 104 3.05 -15.50 6.73
C ASP A 104 3.96 -15.12 5.54
N LEU A 105 3.51 -14.21 4.66
CA LEU A 105 4.31 -13.72 3.55
C LEU A 105 5.58 -13.00 4.05
N ASP A 106 5.46 -12.20 5.11
CA ASP A 106 6.54 -11.39 5.70
C ASP A 106 7.58 -12.21 6.50
N PHE A 107 7.24 -13.43 6.93
CA PHE A 107 8.09 -14.21 7.84
C PHE A 107 9.20 -14.99 7.12
N GLY A 108 9.57 -14.62 5.90
CA GLY A 108 10.66 -15.28 5.17
C GLY A 108 10.40 -16.74 4.84
N ALA A 109 9.15 -17.17 4.93
CA ALA A 109 8.73 -18.50 4.50
C ALA A 109 9.04 -18.67 3.02
N PHE A 110 9.46 -19.86 2.63
CA PHE A 110 9.64 -20.16 1.21
C PHE A 110 8.31 -19.97 0.47
N ILE A 111 8.34 -19.19 -0.61
CA ILE A 111 7.20 -19.05 -1.48
C ILE A 111 7.36 -19.84 -2.76
N GLY A 112 6.25 -20.27 -3.33
CA GLY A 112 6.14 -20.82 -4.67
C GLY A 112 5.10 -20.06 -5.48
N LEU A 113 5.20 -20.18 -6.80
CA LEU A 113 4.18 -19.68 -7.72
C LEU A 113 3.55 -20.86 -8.40
N THR A 114 2.22 -20.91 -8.47
CA THR A 114 1.57 -21.80 -9.43
C THR A 114 1.79 -21.27 -10.84
N SER A 115 1.81 -22.14 -11.81
CA SER A 115 1.94 -21.77 -13.20
C SER A 115 1.25 -22.77 -14.10
N SER A 116 0.66 -22.29 -15.17
CA SER A 116 0.06 -23.13 -16.20
C SER A 116 0.86 -22.98 -17.49
N PHE A 117 1.37 -24.10 -18.01
CA PHE A 117 2.18 -24.14 -19.25
C PHE A 117 3.39 -23.16 -19.22
N GLY A 118 4.10 -23.06 -18.09
CA GLY A 118 5.26 -22.18 -17.97
C GLY A 118 4.90 -20.68 -17.96
N ARG A 119 3.69 -20.35 -17.53
CA ARG A 119 3.19 -18.97 -17.48
C ARG A 119 2.44 -18.76 -16.17
N VAL A 120 2.69 -17.63 -15.54
CA VAL A 120 1.91 -17.13 -14.39
C VAL A 120 0.94 -16.10 -14.89
N SER A 121 -0.33 -16.20 -14.51
CA SER A 121 -1.44 -15.37 -15.02
C SER A 121 -2.32 -14.84 -13.89
N ILE A 122 -2.80 -13.60 -14.04
CA ILE A 122 -3.75 -12.97 -13.13
C ILE A 122 -5.04 -13.81 -13.06
N GLY A 123 -5.59 -13.96 -11.85
CA GLY A 123 -6.88 -14.61 -11.61
C GLY A 123 -6.83 -16.15 -11.65
N PHE A 124 -5.79 -16.75 -12.20
CA PHE A 124 -5.62 -18.21 -12.25
C PHE A 124 -4.53 -18.69 -11.30
N ASP A 125 -3.41 -18.01 -11.30
CA ASP A 125 -2.25 -18.41 -10.53
C ASP A 125 -2.19 -17.72 -9.17
N LYS A 126 -1.42 -18.34 -8.27
CA LYS A 126 -1.38 -17.99 -6.84
C LYS A 126 0.04 -18.04 -6.34
N VAL A 127 0.29 -17.25 -5.31
CA VAL A 127 1.46 -17.41 -4.45
C VAL A 127 1.13 -18.45 -3.37
N ILE A 128 2.01 -19.42 -3.20
CA ILE A 128 1.95 -20.43 -2.14
C ILE A 128 3.02 -20.06 -1.13
N VAL A 129 2.65 -19.91 0.12
CA VAL A 129 3.58 -19.71 1.22
C VAL A 129 3.73 -21.06 1.94
N ARG A 130 4.98 -21.46 2.25
CA ARG A 130 5.21 -22.70 2.98
C ARG A 130 4.47 -22.65 4.31
N ASP A 131 3.91 -23.78 4.71
CA ASP A 131 3.16 -23.99 5.95
C ASP A 131 1.83 -23.20 6.04
N ASN A 132 1.47 -22.46 4.98
CA ASN A 132 0.17 -21.82 4.87
C ASN A 132 -0.74 -22.64 3.93
N PRO A 133 -1.85 -23.19 4.42
CA PRO A 133 -2.76 -23.97 3.59
C PRO A 133 -3.54 -23.12 2.57
N ILE A 134 -3.52 -21.80 2.72
CA ILE A 134 -4.28 -20.88 1.87
C ILE A 134 -3.35 -20.27 0.85
N ALA A 135 -3.51 -20.61 -0.42
CA ALA A 135 -2.80 -19.99 -1.51
C ALA A 135 -3.38 -18.58 -1.81
N CYS A 136 -2.51 -17.61 -2.05
CA CYS A 136 -2.87 -16.21 -2.24
C CYS A 136 -3.02 -15.89 -3.72
N PRO A 137 -4.24 -15.55 -4.22
CA PRO A 137 -4.46 -15.27 -5.63
C PRO A 137 -3.73 -14.00 -6.07
N ILE A 138 -3.17 -14.03 -7.28
CA ILE A 138 -2.50 -12.88 -7.88
C ILE A 138 -3.56 -11.96 -8.51
N GLN A 139 -3.60 -10.71 -8.06
CA GLN A 139 -4.53 -9.69 -8.56
C GLN A 139 -3.90 -8.80 -9.62
N GLN A 140 -2.62 -8.46 -9.47
CA GLN A 140 -1.90 -7.62 -10.44
C GLN A 140 -0.49 -8.16 -10.67
N ILE A 141 0.00 -7.96 -11.88
CA ILE A 141 1.37 -8.28 -12.29
C ILE A 141 1.94 -7.07 -13.00
N ARG A 142 3.10 -6.58 -12.55
CA ARG A 142 3.80 -5.46 -13.20
C ARG A 142 5.27 -5.85 -13.40
N PRO A 143 5.83 -5.68 -14.62
CA PRO A 143 7.26 -5.88 -14.85
C PRO A 143 8.06 -4.83 -14.10
N VAL A 144 9.20 -5.21 -13.53
CA VAL A 144 10.11 -4.29 -12.84
C VAL A 144 11.46 -4.26 -13.54
N ASP A 145 11.92 -3.07 -13.89
CA ASP A 145 13.24 -2.88 -14.44
C ASP A 145 14.30 -3.01 -13.33
N THR A 146 14.95 -4.17 -13.30
CA THR A 146 15.95 -4.50 -12.28
C THR A 146 17.20 -3.62 -12.36
N ALA A 147 17.53 -3.07 -13.53
CA ALA A 147 18.70 -2.21 -13.68
C ALA A 147 18.42 -0.82 -13.07
N VAL A 148 17.22 -0.28 -13.34
CA VAL A 148 16.76 0.99 -12.75
C VAL A 148 16.59 0.84 -11.25
N LEU A 149 15.97 -0.24 -10.78
CA LEU A 149 15.79 -0.52 -9.35
C LEU A 149 17.15 -0.56 -8.61
N LYS A 150 18.10 -1.33 -9.11
CA LYS A 150 19.45 -1.43 -8.52
C LYS A 150 20.21 -0.10 -8.53
N ARG A 151 19.97 0.75 -9.54
CA ARG A 151 20.56 2.10 -9.58
C ARG A 151 19.96 2.98 -8.49
N ALA A 152 18.66 3.04 -8.37
CA ALA A 152 17.97 3.80 -7.33
C ALA A 152 18.37 3.34 -5.92
N GLU A 153 18.54 2.04 -5.70
CA GLU A 153 19.02 1.49 -4.43
C GLU A 153 20.45 1.92 -4.11
N ARG A 154 21.34 1.94 -5.10
CA ARG A 154 22.73 2.42 -4.92
C ARG A 154 22.76 3.91 -4.59
N GLU A 155 22.03 4.72 -5.31
CA GLU A 155 21.94 6.17 -5.08
C GLU A 155 21.47 6.47 -3.67
N ARG A 156 20.42 5.77 -3.21
CA ARG A 156 19.91 5.90 -1.85
C ARG A 156 20.95 5.50 -0.79
N LYS A 157 21.69 4.40 -1.00
CA LYS A 157 22.75 3.98 -0.07
C LYS A 157 23.84 5.04 0.05
N LEU A 158 24.26 5.63 -1.07
CA LEU A 158 25.25 6.71 -1.08
C LEU A 158 24.76 7.97 -0.34
N GLN A 159 23.46 8.27 -0.43
CA GLN A 159 22.87 9.40 0.28
C GLN A 159 22.65 9.13 1.77
N ALA A 160 22.44 7.87 2.15
CA ALA A 160 22.22 7.45 3.52
C ALA A 160 23.51 7.26 4.30
N GLU A 161 24.66 7.17 3.61
CA GLU A 161 25.97 7.07 4.24
C GLU A 161 26.39 8.46 4.73
N PRO A 162 26.33 8.73 6.06
CA PRO A 162 26.75 10.03 6.57
C PRO A 162 28.22 10.20 6.23
N ALA A 163 28.65 11.44 5.97
CA ALA A 163 30.03 11.84 5.76
C ALA A 163 30.89 11.61 7.05
N SER A 164 30.91 10.38 7.53
CA SER A 164 31.64 9.93 8.71
C SER A 164 33.12 9.68 8.42
N GLY A 165 33.66 10.29 7.36
CA GLY A 165 35.07 10.20 6.96
C GLY A 165 35.92 11.38 7.38
N GLN A 166 35.43 12.37 8.12
CA GLN A 166 36.22 13.47 8.65
C GLN A 166 36.37 13.32 10.16
N ALA A 167 37.19 12.35 10.56
CA ALA A 167 37.81 12.40 11.88
C ALA A 167 38.61 13.71 11.96
N PRO A 168 38.40 14.56 12.97
CA PRO A 168 39.26 15.72 13.16
C PRO A 168 40.69 15.19 13.46
N ALA A 169 41.62 15.60 12.61
CA ALA A 169 43.06 15.36 12.85
C ALA A 169 43.38 15.86 14.23
N GLY A 170 43.57 14.93 15.17
CA GLY A 170 43.96 15.19 16.53
C GLY A 170 45.25 15.98 16.54
N GLY A 171 45.20 17.25 16.91
CA GLY A 171 46.36 18.06 17.21
C GLY A 171 47.10 17.39 18.34
N LYS A 172 48.37 17.04 18.06
CA LYS A 172 49.33 16.54 19.02
C LYS A 172 49.70 17.69 19.96
N PRO A 173 49.50 17.60 21.27
CA PRO A 173 50.06 18.62 22.17
C PRO A 173 51.56 18.44 22.23
N SER A 174 52.28 19.48 21.79
CA SER A 174 53.71 19.66 22.11
C SER A 174 53.82 20.12 23.57
N GLY A 175 54.46 19.34 24.39
CA GLY A 175 54.91 19.66 25.70
C GLY A 175 56.31 19.09 25.88
#